data_a6deac96823d476e6d4fcf27a9ae13d6
#
_entry.id   a6deac96823d476e6d4fcf27a9ae13d6
#
_cell.length_a   1.000
_cell.length_b   1.000
_cell.length_c   1.000
_cell.angle_alpha   90.00
_cell.angle_beta   90.00
_cell.angle_gamma   90.00
#
_symmetry.space_group_name_H-M   'P 1'
#
loop_
_entity.id
_entity.type
_entity.pdbx_description
1 polymer ?
#
loop_
_entity_poly.entity_id
_entity_poly.type
_entity_poly.pdbx_seq_one_letter_code
_entity_poly.pdbx_strand_id
1 'polypeptide(L)'
;MTERIRERPETEDEQVSGCPECGGHLSNDEAHGETVCRDCGLVVEQNEIDRGPEWRAFDASEKDSKSRVGAPTTNMMHDKGLSTNIDWRDRDAYGNSLGSRQRAKMQRLRKWNERFRTRDSKERNLKQALGEIDRMSSAVGLPDNVRETASVIYRRALAENLLPGRSIEGVATSAVYAAARQAGVPRSLDEIADVSRVEKSEIARTYRYVVRELGLEVAPADPESYVPRFASALGLSDEAENRARRLLRNAKEQGVHSGKSPVGLAAAAVYAAALLTNEKTTQAAVSDVADISEVTIRNRYHELLEAEQDLATA
;
A
#
# COMPACT_ATOMS: atom_id res chain seq x y z
N MET A 1 -8.18 -40.17 23.20
CA MET A 1 -9.11 -39.31 23.96
C MET A 1 -8.90 -37.87 23.46
N THR A 2 -9.73 -37.45 22.55
CA THR A 2 -9.70 -36.13 21.91
C THR A 2 -10.76 -35.28 22.59
N GLU A 3 -10.32 -34.37 23.45
CA GLU A 3 -11.18 -33.35 24.03
C GLU A 3 -11.59 -32.34 22.97
N ARG A 4 -12.86 -32.33 22.62
CA ARG A 4 -13.47 -31.27 21.80
C ARG A 4 -13.59 -30.03 22.64
N ILE A 5 -12.83 -29.00 22.30
CA ILE A 5 -13.04 -27.64 22.78
C ILE A 5 -14.43 -27.21 22.29
N ARG A 6 -15.37 -27.04 23.21
CA ARG A 6 -16.69 -26.45 22.93
C ARG A 6 -16.49 -24.98 22.60
N GLU A 7 -16.73 -24.61 21.35
CA GLU A 7 -16.94 -23.24 20.93
C GLU A 7 -18.11 -22.68 21.76
N ARG A 8 -17.87 -21.57 22.44
CA ARG A 8 -18.94 -20.77 23.02
C ARG A 8 -19.76 -20.19 21.87
N PRO A 9 -21.10 -20.23 21.90
CA PRO A 9 -21.90 -19.50 20.95
C PRO A 9 -21.63 -18.00 21.13
N GLU A 10 -21.32 -17.34 20.01
CA GLU A 10 -21.32 -15.89 19.91
C GLU A 10 -22.75 -15.45 20.28
N THR A 11 -22.90 -14.74 21.38
CA THR A 11 -24.14 -14.07 21.72
C THR A 11 -24.30 -12.95 20.69
N GLU A 12 -25.27 -13.11 19.79
CA GLU A 12 -25.78 -12.02 18.97
C GLU A 12 -26.18 -10.90 19.93
N ASP A 13 -25.50 -9.74 19.84
CA ASP A 13 -25.89 -8.51 20.51
C ASP A 13 -27.27 -8.11 19.98
N GLU A 14 -28.32 -8.51 20.66
CA GLU A 14 -29.67 -7.96 20.49
C GLU A 14 -29.55 -6.47 20.84
N GLN A 15 -29.49 -5.61 19.83
CA GLN A 15 -29.59 -4.17 19.98
C GLN A 15 -30.96 -3.88 20.63
N VAL A 16 -30.93 -3.67 21.91
CA VAL A 16 -32.12 -3.23 22.68
C VAL A 16 -32.48 -1.83 22.19
N SER A 17 -33.48 -1.74 21.35
CA SER A 17 -33.88 -0.49 20.68
C SER A 17 -34.66 0.49 21.58
N GLY A 18 -34.82 0.19 22.87
CA GLY A 18 -35.52 1.05 23.83
C GLY A 18 -35.31 0.62 25.28
N CYS A 19 -35.64 1.50 26.22
CA CYS A 19 -35.52 1.24 27.63
C CYS A 19 -36.42 0.06 28.06
N PRO A 20 -35.91 -0.94 28.82
CA PRO A 20 -36.70 -2.09 29.25
C PRO A 20 -37.82 -1.76 30.22
N GLU A 21 -37.78 -0.61 30.92
CA GLU A 21 -38.84 -0.20 31.84
C GLU A 21 -39.89 0.71 31.22
N CYS A 22 -39.48 1.73 30.43
CA CYS A 22 -40.44 2.72 29.91
C CYS A 22 -40.55 2.73 28.38
N GLY A 23 -39.72 1.94 27.65
CA GLY A 23 -39.69 1.96 26.20
C GLY A 23 -39.10 3.24 25.59
N GLY A 24 -38.57 4.14 26.41
CA GLY A 24 -38.00 5.43 25.99
C GLY A 24 -36.66 5.34 25.28
N HIS A 25 -36.20 6.48 24.75
CA HIS A 25 -34.95 6.54 23.99
C HIS A 25 -33.73 6.40 24.88
N LEU A 26 -32.82 5.51 24.45
CA LEU A 26 -31.52 5.33 25.08
C LEU A 26 -30.50 6.35 24.52
N SER A 27 -29.64 6.87 25.38
CA SER A 27 -28.58 7.79 25.08
C SER A 27 -27.29 7.27 25.69
N ASN A 28 -26.25 7.14 24.87
CA ASN A 28 -24.93 6.79 25.35
C ASN A 28 -24.24 8.04 25.93
N ASP A 29 -23.74 7.93 27.17
CA ASP A 29 -22.91 8.93 27.83
C ASP A 29 -21.46 8.48 27.78
N GLU A 30 -20.73 8.95 26.74
CA GLU A 30 -19.32 8.63 26.52
C GLU A 30 -18.42 9.08 27.67
N ALA A 31 -18.82 10.07 28.45
CA ALA A 31 -18.00 10.58 29.56
C ALA A 31 -17.99 9.61 30.75
N HIS A 32 -19.05 8.86 30.96
CA HIS A 32 -19.22 7.91 32.05
C HIS A 32 -19.18 6.45 31.57
N GLY A 33 -19.22 6.20 30.23
CA GLY A 33 -19.29 4.85 29.67
C GLY A 33 -20.59 4.13 30.02
N GLU A 34 -21.71 4.85 30.02
CA GLU A 34 -23.00 4.35 30.42
C GLU A 34 -24.06 4.63 29.36
N THR A 35 -24.95 3.68 29.13
CA THR A 35 -26.14 3.88 28.31
C THR A 35 -27.36 4.17 29.21
N VAL A 36 -27.86 5.41 29.15
CA VAL A 36 -28.91 5.92 30.05
C VAL A 36 -30.20 6.22 29.27
N CYS A 37 -31.34 5.87 29.85
CA CYS A 37 -32.63 6.27 29.29
C CYS A 37 -32.89 7.75 29.57
N ARG A 38 -33.24 8.53 28.51
CA ARG A 38 -33.55 9.96 28.62
C ARG A 38 -34.86 10.25 29.35
N ASP A 39 -35.78 9.30 29.33
CA ASP A 39 -37.15 9.54 29.88
C ASP A 39 -37.27 9.12 31.33
N CYS A 40 -36.68 8.02 31.77
CA CYS A 40 -36.78 7.54 33.16
C CYS A 40 -35.46 7.54 33.93
N GLY A 41 -34.31 7.83 33.27
CA GLY A 41 -32.99 7.86 33.91
C GLY A 41 -32.40 6.49 34.26
N LEU A 42 -33.01 5.39 33.77
CA LEU A 42 -32.46 4.04 34.00
C LEU A 42 -31.16 3.86 33.26
N VAL A 43 -30.10 3.42 33.95
CA VAL A 43 -28.85 2.97 33.36
C VAL A 43 -29.03 1.54 32.89
N VAL A 44 -29.00 1.32 31.58
CA VAL A 44 -29.21 -0.01 30.96
C VAL A 44 -27.91 -0.78 30.86
N GLU A 45 -26.83 -0.09 30.51
CA GLU A 45 -25.49 -0.67 30.41
C GLU A 45 -24.49 0.23 31.13
N GLN A 46 -23.52 -0.40 31.82
CA GLN A 46 -22.41 0.26 32.49
C GLN A 46 -21.07 -0.36 32.03
N ASN A 47 -20.03 0.42 32.15
CA ASN A 47 -18.65 0.00 31.80
C ASN A 47 -18.46 -0.28 30.31
N GLU A 48 -19.09 0.49 29.45
CA GLU A 48 -18.77 0.44 28.02
C GLU A 48 -17.29 0.82 27.82
N ILE A 49 -16.56 -0.06 27.18
CA ILE A 49 -15.13 0.13 26.95
C ILE A 49 -14.95 1.09 25.78
N ASP A 50 -14.61 2.33 26.05
CA ASP A 50 -14.16 3.26 25.01
C ASP A 50 -12.81 2.78 24.45
N ARG A 51 -12.81 2.40 23.19
CA ARG A 51 -11.60 2.00 22.44
C ARG A 51 -10.93 3.17 21.74
N GLY A 52 -11.51 4.36 21.85
CA GLY A 52 -10.96 5.60 21.31
C GLY A 52 -9.74 6.08 22.08
N PRO A 53 -8.97 7.03 21.52
CA PRO A 53 -7.88 7.65 22.24
C PRO A 53 -8.40 8.62 23.30
N GLU A 54 -7.96 8.45 24.55
CA GLU A 54 -8.30 9.34 25.69
C GLU A 54 -7.87 10.80 25.50
N TRP A 55 -7.08 11.08 24.48
CA TRP A 55 -6.48 12.38 24.23
C TRP A 55 -6.42 12.69 22.72
N ARG A 56 -6.43 13.98 22.40
CA ARG A 56 -6.24 14.46 21.03
C ARG A 56 -4.85 15.08 20.90
N ALA A 57 -4.18 14.87 19.80
CA ALA A 57 -2.92 15.48 19.41
C ALA A 57 -3.05 16.09 18.03
N PHE A 58 -2.58 17.34 17.87
CA PHE A 58 -2.64 18.06 16.60
C PHE A 58 -1.31 18.00 15.84
N ASP A 59 -0.22 17.67 16.53
CA ASP A 59 1.09 17.47 15.93
C ASP A 59 1.78 16.17 16.40
N ALA A 60 2.88 15.80 15.73
CA ALA A 60 3.63 14.58 16.04
C ALA A 60 4.29 14.64 17.41
N SER A 61 4.81 15.80 17.83
CA SER A 61 5.49 15.96 19.11
C SER A 61 4.52 15.85 20.29
N GLU A 62 3.33 16.40 20.13
CA GLU A 62 2.25 16.29 21.10
C GLU A 62 1.74 14.84 21.21
N LYS A 63 1.62 14.14 20.06
CA LYS A 63 1.28 12.72 20.01
C LYS A 63 2.30 11.88 20.77
N ASP A 64 3.58 12.08 20.54
CA ASP A 64 4.65 11.32 21.18
C ASP A 64 4.69 11.58 22.71
N SER A 65 4.42 12.82 23.16
CA SER A 65 4.41 13.18 24.57
C SER A 65 3.17 12.65 25.33
N LYS A 66 2.00 12.58 24.68
CA LYS A 66 0.73 12.15 25.27
C LYS A 66 0.48 10.65 25.15
N SER A 67 1.11 9.97 24.19
CA SER A 67 0.90 8.54 23.93
C SER A 67 1.35 7.68 25.10
N ARG A 68 0.40 6.93 25.70
CA ARG A 68 0.64 5.97 26.79
C ARG A 68 0.66 4.52 26.31
N VAL A 69 0.23 4.29 25.10
CA VAL A 69 0.15 2.95 24.49
C VAL A 69 1.28 2.77 23.48
N GLY A 70 1.62 1.52 23.20
CA GLY A 70 2.59 1.20 22.14
C GLY A 70 2.07 1.62 20.75
N ALA A 71 2.96 1.53 19.76
CA ALA A 71 2.56 1.76 18.38
C ALA A 71 1.42 0.82 17.96
N PRO A 72 0.51 1.26 17.07
CA PRO A 72 -0.56 0.40 16.56
C PRO A 72 0.03 -0.83 15.86
N THR A 73 -0.70 -1.93 15.87
CA THR A 73 -0.29 -3.14 15.17
C THR A 73 -0.25 -2.90 13.66
N THR A 74 0.81 -3.37 13.00
CA THR A 74 0.97 -3.22 11.55
C THR A 74 1.38 -4.54 10.90
N ASN A 75 0.92 -4.78 9.68
CA ASN A 75 1.35 -5.93 8.90
C ASN A 75 2.73 -5.75 8.25
N MET A 76 3.30 -4.54 8.29
CA MET A 76 4.63 -4.25 7.74
C MET A 76 5.78 -4.83 8.57
N MET A 77 5.54 -5.21 9.83
CA MET A 77 6.53 -5.87 10.68
C MET A 77 6.22 -7.36 10.82
N HIS A 78 7.25 -8.23 10.85
CA HIS A 78 7.07 -9.69 10.94
C HIS A 78 6.25 -10.12 12.17
N ASP A 79 6.45 -9.46 13.30
CA ASP A 79 5.76 -9.64 14.59
C ASP A 79 4.57 -8.69 14.79
N LYS A 80 4.11 -8.02 13.73
CA LYS A 80 3.06 -7.00 13.76
C LYS A 80 3.33 -5.81 14.71
N GLY A 81 4.59 -5.58 15.07
CA GLY A 81 4.98 -4.52 16.01
C GLY A 81 4.78 -4.87 17.49
N LEU A 82 4.48 -6.13 17.81
CA LEU A 82 4.21 -6.55 19.18
C LEU A 82 5.48 -6.72 20.04
N SER A 83 6.65 -6.92 19.43
CA SER A 83 7.91 -7.08 20.14
C SER A 83 8.65 -5.76 20.31
N THR A 84 9.28 -5.58 21.46
CA THR A 84 10.16 -4.44 21.70
C THR A 84 11.57 -4.68 21.20
N ASN A 85 12.22 -3.61 20.73
CA ASN A 85 13.62 -3.62 20.33
C ASN A 85 14.49 -3.04 21.46
N ILE A 86 15.68 -3.61 21.64
CA ILE A 86 16.73 -2.97 22.44
C ILE A 86 17.40 -1.92 21.53
N ASP A 87 17.34 -0.65 21.92
CA ASP A 87 17.90 0.45 21.13
C ASP A 87 19.36 0.16 20.72
N TRP A 88 19.70 0.55 19.49
CA TRP A 88 21.05 0.41 18.93
C TRP A 88 22.06 1.38 19.55
N ARG A 89 21.58 2.49 20.11
CA ARG A 89 22.41 3.51 20.77
C ARG A 89 22.99 2.94 22.06
N ASP A 90 24.30 3.09 22.25
CA ASP A 90 24.99 2.69 23.47
C ASP A 90 24.92 3.80 24.52
N ARG A 91 23.69 4.26 24.84
CA ARG A 91 23.42 5.33 25.82
C ARG A 91 22.37 4.88 26.82
N ASP A 92 22.43 5.47 28.02
CA ASP A 92 21.41 5.29 29.05
C ASP A 92 20.19 6.22 28.82
N ALA A 93 19.17 6.11 29.68
CA ALA A 93 17.95 6.94 29.59
C ALA A 93 18.25 8.44 29.76
N TYR A 94 19.38 8.82 30.36
CA TYR A 94 19.82 10.19 30.57
C TYR A 94 20.74 10.69 29.44
N GLY A 95 21.01 9.87 28.43
CA GLY A 95 21.84 10.24 27.29
C GLY A 95 23.34 10.00 27.48
N ASN A 96 23.80 9.48 28.65
CA ASN A 96 25.20 9.21 28.91
C ASN A 96 25.67 7.95 28.17
N SER A 97 26.92 7.93 27.71
CA SER A 97 27.48 6.76 27.03
C SER A 97 27.72 5.61 28.01
N LEU A 98 27.35 4.39 27.60
CA LEU A 98 27.56 3.18 28.37
C LEU A 98 29.05 2.83 28.46
N GLY A 99 29.50 2.36 29.65
CA GLY A 99 30.85 1.85 29.83
C GLY A 99 31.11 0.61 28.96
N SER A 100 32.38 0.31 28.67
CA SER A 100 32.79 -0.79 27.75
C SER A 100 32.18 -2.15 28.12
N ARG A 101 32.14 -2.49 29.40
CA ARG A 101 31.55 -3.74 29.90
C ARG A 101 30.04 -3.80 29.70
N GLN A 102 29.33 -2.72 29.94
CA GLN A 102 27.89 -2.60 29.72
C GLN A 102 27.55 -2.64 28.23
N ARG A 103 28.34 -1.95 27.39
CA ARG A 103 28.20 -1.98 25.93
C ARG A 103 28.33 -3.40 25.38
N ALA A 104 29.35 -4.16 25.80
CA ALA A 104 29.53 -5.56 25.41
C ALA A 104 28.34 -6.44 25.86
N LYS A 105 27.78 -6.19 27.06
CA LYS A 105 26.57 -6.89 27.53
C LYS A 105 25.36 -6.55 26.67
N MET A 106 25.14 -5.27 26.33
CA MET A 106 24.01 -4.85 25.50
C MET A 106 24.11 -5.40 24.08
N GLN A 107 25.29 -5.41 23.47
CA GLN A 107 25.50 -6.03 22.15
C GLN A 107 25.14 -7.52 22.16
N ARG A 108 25.53 -8.25 23.20
CA ARG A 108 25.16 -9.66 23.36
C ARG A 108 23.65 -9.84 23.53
N LEU A 109 22.99 -8.98 24.31
CA LEU A 109 21.54 -9.01 24.52
C LEU A 109 20.78 -8.69 23.22
N ARG A 110 21.22 -7.69 22.44
CA ARG A 110 20.64 -7.38 21.11
C ARG A 110 20.70 -8.59 20.19
N LYS A 111 21.87 -9.25 20.11
CA LYS A 111 22.06 -10.45 19.27
C LYS A 111 21.16 -11.61 19.71
N TRP A 112 20.96 -11.81 21.00
CA TRP A 112 20.04 -12.81 21.51
C TRP A 112 18.59 -12.43 21.27
N ASN A 113 18.20 -11.18 21.53
CA ASN A 113 16.86 -10.68 21.24
C ASN A 113 16.47 -10.88 19.78
N GLU A 114 17.37 -10.53 18.86
CA GLU A 114 17.16 -10.75 17.43
C GLU A 114 16.96 -12.23 17.06
N ARG A 115 17.74 -13.13 17.66
CA ARG A 115 17.60 -14.57 17.46
C ARG A 115 16.28 -15.13 18.00
N PHE A 116 15.83 -14.64 19.14
CA PHE A 116 14.58 -15.09 19.76
C PHE A 116 13.34 -14.59 19.03
N ARG A 117 13.43 -13.44 18.38
CA ARG A 117 12.31 -12.85 17.61
C ARG A 117 12.01 -13.60 16.30
N THR A 118 12.95 -14.37 15.79
CA THR A 118 12.79 -15.11 14.53
C THR A 118 13.20 -16.57 14.75
N ARG A 119 12.29 -17.38 15.32
CA ARG A 119 12.56 -18.79 15.62
C ARG A 119 12.55 -19.65 14.37
N ASP A 120 11.52 -19.49 13.55
CA ASP A 120 11.28 -20.32 12.38
C ASP A 120 11.91 -19.77 11.11
N SER A 121 12.17 -20.66 10.14
CA SER A 121 12.62 -20.27 8.82
C SER A 121 11.58 -19.40 8.09
N LYS A 122 10.29 -19.66 8.28
CA LYS A 122 9.20 -18.86 7.73
C LYS A 122 9.21 -17.42 8.26
N GLU A 123 9.45 -17.23 9.56
CA GLU A 123 9.55 -15.88 10.16
C GLU A 123 10.79 -15.13 9.66
N ARG A 124 11.92 -15.82 9.47
CA ARG A 124 13.13 -15.20 8.88
C ARG A 124 12.88 -14.77 7.44
N ASN A 125 12.25 -15.62 6.64
CA ASN A 125 11.88 -15.28 5.26
C ASN A 125 10.90 -14.10 5.23
N LEU A 126 9.92 -14.09 6.13
CA LEU A 126 8.97 -12.98 6.26
C LEU A 126 9.68 -11.67 6.63
N LYS A 127 10.59 -11.69 7.61
CA LYS A 127 11.38 -10.50 8.00
C LYS A 127 12.19 -9.95 6.83
N GLN A 128 12.86 -10.83 6.08
CA GLN A 128 13.63 -10.44 4.89
C GLN A 128 12.71 -9.82 3.81
N ALA A 129 11.62 -10.49 3.50
CA ALA A 129 10.67 -10.01 2.49
C ALA A 129 10.04 -8.66 2.84
N LEU A 130 9.62 -8.47 4.09
CA LEU A 130 9.06 -7.19 4.54
C LEU A 130 10.10 -6.06 4.49
N GLY A 131 11.36 -6.36 4.78
CA GLY A 131 12.45 -5.40 4.59
C GLY A 131 12.68 -5.03 3.12
N GLU A 132 12.57 -5.99 2.19
CA GLU A 132 12.63 -5.71 0.75
C GLU A 132 11.41 -4.94 0.25
N ILE A 133 10.21 -5.26 0.74
CA ILE A 133 8.97 -4.50 0.44
C ILE A 133 9.13 -3.04 0.88
N ASP A 134 9.63 -2.80 2.08
CA ASP A 134 9.86 -1.46 2.62
C ASP A 134 10.89 -0.69 1.79
N ARG A 135 12.01 -1.32 1.46
CA ARG A 135 13.06 -0.73 0.63
C ARG A 135 12.55 -0.34 -0.76
N MET A 136 11.88 -1.27 -1.45
CA MET A 136 11.34 -1.02 -2.80
C MET A 136 10.24 0.03 -2.78
N SER A 137 9.32 -0.05 -1.83
CA SER A 137 8.22 0.91 -1.70
C SER A 137 8.74 2.32 -1.45
N SER A 138 9.77 2.47 -0.62
CA SER A 138 10.44 3.75 -0.36
C SER A 138 11.18 4.27 -1.61
N ALA A 139 11.88 3.39 -2.33
CA ALA A 139 12.63 3.77 -3.54
C ALA A 139 11.70 4.22 -4.70
N VAL A 140 10.54 3.55 -4.86
CA VAL A 140 9.55 3.89 -5.89
C VAL A 140 8.61 5.02 -5.44
N GLY A 141 8.63 5.40 -4.17
CA GLY A 141 7.75 6.43 -3.61
C GLY A 141 6.29 5.96 -3.51
N LEU A 142 6.06 4.74 -3.03
CA LEU A 142 4.71 4.22 -2.80
C LEU A 142 4.19 4.65 -1.42
N PRO A 143 2.88 4.98 -1.31
CA PRO A 143 2.26 5.33 -0.04
C PRO A 143 2.16 4.13 0.92
N ASP A 144 2.02 4.41 2.22
CA ASP A 144 2.03 3.39 3.27
C ASP A 144 0.90 2.36 3.14
N ASN A 145 -0.27 2.75 2.67
CA ASN A 145 -1.38 1.82 2.42
C ASN A 145 -1.04 0.75 1.36
N VAL A 146 -0.30 1.13 0.31
CA VAL A 146 0.19 0.17 -0.72
C VAL A 146 1.24 -0.75 -0.12
N ARG A 147 2.13 -0.22 0.72
CA ARG A 147 3.15 -0.98 1.43
C ARG A 147 2.52 -2.01 2.37
N GLU A 148 1.50 -1.61 3.11
CA GLU A 148 0.77 -2.51 3.99
C GLU A 148 0.04 -3.61 3.20
N THR A 149 -0.65 -3.24 2.11
CA THR A 149 -1.31 -4.19 1.20
C THR A 149 -0.31 -5.20 0.63
N ALA A 150 0.87 -4.76 0.19
CA ALA A 150 1.93 -5.64 -0.28
C ALA A 150 2.38 -6.63 0.79
N SER A 151 2.50 -6.15 2.04
CA SER A 151 2.85 -6.99 3.19
C SER A 151 1.78 -8.05 3.48
N VAL A 152 0.50 -7.70 3.35
CA VAL A 152 -0.62 -8.66 3.49
C VAL A 152 -0.60 -9.70 2.37
N ILE A 153 -0.39 -9.28 1.11
CA ILE A 153 -0.27 -10.21 -0.04
C ILE A 153 0.86 -11.20 0.19
N TYR A 154 2.03 -10.73 0.63
CA TYR A 154 3.17 -11.61 0.91
C TYR A 154 2.88 -12.59 2.06
N ARG A 155 2.22 -12.14 3.14
CA ARG A 155 1.81 -13.00 4.25
C ARG A 155 0.85 -14.09 3.81
N ARG A 156 -0.12 -13.77 2.94
CA ARG A 156 -1.01 -14.77 2.34
C ARG A 156 -0.22 -15.78 1.50
N ALA A 157 0.68 -15.30 0.63
CA ALA A 157 1.52 -16.19 -0.19
C ALA A 157 2.38 -17.14 0.66
N LEU A 158 2.89 -16.66 1.81
CA LEU A 158 3.64 -17.48 2.76
C LEU A 158 2.75 -18.51 3.47
N ALA A 159 1.54 -18.12 3.89
CA ALA A 159 0.58 -18.99 4.56
C ALA A 159 0.10 -20.12 3.62
N GLU A 160 -0.16 -19.80 2.35
CA GLU A 160 -0.59 -20.74 1.32
C GLU A 160 0.59 -21.54 0.69
N ASN A 161 1.82 -21.41 1.25
CA ASN A 161 3.03 -22.11 0.77
C ASN A 161 3.36 -21.87 -0.72
N LEU A 162 3.17 -20.67 -1.23
CA LEU A 162 3.45 -20.33 -2.62
C LEU A 162 4.93 -20.00 -2.92
N LEU A 163 5.80 -20.00 -1.90
CA LEU A 163 7.21 -19.66 -2.02
C LEU A 163 8.10 -20.77 -2.63
N PRO A 164 7.84 -22.07 -2.45
CA PRO A 164 8.74 -23.11 -2.96
C PRO A 164 9.04 -22.94 -4.44
N GLY A 165 10.33 -23.01 -4.80
CA GLY A 165 10.82 -22.83 -6.18
C GLY A 165 10.86 -21.38 -6.67
N ARG A 166 10.71 -20.39 -5.79
CA ARG A 166 10.80 -18.95 -6.08
C ARG A 166 11.69 -18.22 -5.10
N SER A 167 12.28 -17.12 -5.55
CA SER A 167 13.06 -16.25 -4.67
C SER A 167 12.14 -15.46 -3.73
N ILE A 168 12.61 -15.21 -2.51
CA ILE A 168 11.90 -14.37 -1.53
C ILE A 168 11.70 -12.97 -2.12
N GLU A 169 12.75 -12.44 -2.73
CA GLU A 169 12.77 -11.14 -3.39
C GLU A 169 11.79 -11.09 -4.57
N GLY A 170 11.70 -12.15 -5.37
CA GLY A 170 10.76 -12.24 -6.50
C GLY A 170 9.30 -12.21 -6.06
N VAL A 171 8.96 -12.93 -4.98
CA VAL A 171 7.60 -12.89 -4.42
C VAL A 171 7.31 -11.55 -3.76
N ALA A 172 8.29 -10.96 -3.03
CA ALA A 172 8.15 -9.64 -2.42
C ALA A 172 7.93 -8.53 -3.47
N THR A 173 8.73 -8.53 -4.55
CA THR A 173 8.58 -7.59 -5.67
C THR A 173 7.23 -7.75 -6.36
N SER A 174 6.80 -8.99 -6.58
CA SER A 174 5.50 -9.28 -7.17
C SER A 174 4.33 -8.80 -6.29
N ALA A 175 4.47 -8.89 -4.96
CA ALA A 175 3.48 -8.38 -4.01
C ALA A 175 3.39 -6.85 -4.05
N VAL A 176 4.53 -6.15 -4.12
CA VAL A 176 4.58 -4.68 -4.27
C VAL A 176 3.90 -4.25 -5.57
N TYR A 177 4.21 -4.92 -6.69
CA TYR A 177 3.59 -4.62 -7.97
C TYR A 177 2.08 -4.87 -7.96
N ALA A 178 1.64 -5.99 -7.38
CA ALA A 178 0.22 -6.31 -7.26
C ALA A 178 -0.53 -5.28 -6.41
N ALA A 179 0.04 -4.89 -5.26
CA ALA A 179 -0.54 -3.89 -4.37
C ALA A 179 -0.63 -2.51 -5.04
N ALA A 180 0.42 -2.07 -5.75
CA ALA A 180 0.40 -0.82 -6.50
C ALA A 180 -0.70 -0.82 -7.57
N ARG A 181 -0.88 -1.95 -8.28
CA ARG A 181 -1.94 -2.12 -9.27
C ARG A 181 -3.35 -2.09 -8.66
N GLN A 182 -3.56 -2.77 -7.53
CA GLN A 182 -4.84 -2.75 -6.81
C GLN A 182 -5.21 -1.37 -6.28
N ALA A 183 -4.22 -0.64 -5.80
CA ALA A 183 -4.41 0.74 -5.32
C ALA A 183 -4.54 1.78 -6.44
N GLY A 184 -4.43 1.39 -7.73
CA GLY A 184 -4.47 2.31 -8.86
C GLY A 184 -3.26 3.25 -8.95
N VAL A 185 -2.17 2.94 -8.25
CA VAL A 185 -0.93 3.73 -8.32
C VAL A 185 -0.17 3.36 -9.58
N PRO A 186 0.03 4.29 -10.53
CA PRO A 186 0.60 4.00 -11.82
C PRO A 186 2.12 3.80 -11.73
N ARG A 187 2.55 2.53 -11.67
CA ARG A 187 3.95 2.13 -11.73
C ARG A 187 4.13 1.07 -12.82
N SER A 188 5.15 1.24 -13.64
CA SER A 188 5.50 0.25 -14.66
C SER A 188 6.22 -0.94 -14.04
N LEU A 189 6.22 -2.08 -14.75
CA LEU A 189 7.01 -3.23 -14.32
C LEU A 189 8.52 -2.95 -14.44
N ASP A 190 8.91 -2.07 -15.36
CA ASP A 190 10.30 -1.65 -15.57
C ASP A 190 10.79 -0.84 -14.37
N GLU A 191 10.05 0.19 -13.95
CA GLU A 191 10.37 0.99 -12.76
C GLU A 191 10.54 0.13 -11.49
N ILE A 192 9.74 -0.91 -11.34
CA ILE A 192 9.86 -1.82 -10.19
C ILE A 192 11.04 -2.76 -10.35
N ALA A 193 11.35 -3.19 -11.58
CA ALA A 193 12.51 -4.03 -11.87
C ALA A 193 13.82 -3.30 -11.58
N ASP A 194 13.92 -2.01 -11.90
CA ASP A 194 15.11 -1.20 -11.68
C ASP A 194 15.51 -1.09 -10.20
N VAL A 195 14.52 -1.09 -9.31
CA VAL A 195 14.77 -1.06 -7.85
C VAL A 195 14.83 -2.45 -7.23
N SER A 196 14.43 -3.48 -7.97
CA SER A 196 14.43 -4.87 -7.53
C SER A 196 15.80 -5.50 -7.65
N ARG A 197 16.01 -6.60 -6.93
CA ARG A 197 17.19 -7.48 -7.10
C ARG A 197 16.95 -8.62 -8.07
N VAL A 198 15.78 -8.62 -8.70
CA VAL A 198 15.30 -9.73 -9.54
C VAL A 198 14.97 -9.22 -10.93
N GLU A 199 15.30 -10.00 -11.92
CA GLU A 199 15.07 -9.69 -13.33
C GLU A 199 13.57 -9.53 -13.66
N LYS A 200 13.23 -8.57 -14.54
CA LYS A 200 11.87 -8.28 -15.01
C LYS A 200 11.10 -9.53 -15.44
N SER A 201 11.75 -10.46 -16.13
CA SER A 201 11.16 -11.70 -16.62
C SER A 201 10.69 -12.63 -15.48
N GLU A 202 11.48 -12.71 -14.41
CA GLU A 202 11.16 -13.47 -13.20
C GLU A 202 10.05 -12.79 -12.42
N ILE A 203 10.09 -11.47 -12.27
CA ILE A 203 9.02 -10.69 -11.62
C ILE A 203 7.69 -10.91 -12.34
N ALA A 204 7.67 -10.78 -13.66
CA ALA A 204 6.46 -10.96 -14.47
C ALA A 204 5.87 -12.37 -14.34
N ARG A 205 6.72 -13.40 -14.27
CA ARG A 205 6.31 -14.79 -14.09
C ARG A 205 5.76 -15.02 -12.69
N THR A 206 6.46 -14.54 -11.68
CA THR A 206 6.07 -14.68 -10.26
C THR A 206 4.80 -13.91 -9.97
N TYR A 207 4.66 -12.69 -10.50
CA TYR A 207 3.45 -11.89 -10.38
C TYR A 207 2.21 -12.61 -10.93
N ARG A 208 2.28 -13.12 -12.17
CA ARG A 208 1.15 -13.86 -12.76
C ARG A 208 0.77 -15.10 -11.94
N TYR A 209 1.77 -15.77 -11.36
CA TYR A 209 1.54 -16.91 -10.49
C TYR A 209 0.86 -16.49 -9.19
N VAL A 210 1.40 -15.50 -8.47
CA VAL A 210 0.86 -15.02 -7.19
C VAL A 210 -0.58 -14.51 -7.36
N VAL A 211 -0.84 -13.71 -8.40
CA VAL A 211 -2.18 -13.18 -8.69
C VAL A 211 -3.18 -14.31 -8.94
N ARG A 212 -2.80 -15.33 -9.70
CA ARG A 212 -3.66 -16.47 -10.01
C ARG A 212 -3.94 -17.33 -8.77
N GLU A 213 -2.89 -17.73 -8.03
CA GLU A 213 -3.05 -18.65 -6.89
C GLU A 213 -3.80 -17.99 -5.73
N LEU A 214 -3.55 -16.71 -5.47
CA LEU A 214 -4.26 -15.95 -4.42
C LEU A 214 -5.63 -15.42 -4.87
N GLY A 215 -6.01 -15.60 -6.14
CA GLY A 215 -7.26 -15.06 -6.68
C GLY A 215 -7.37 -13.54 -6.56
N LEU A 216 -6.26 -12.81 -6.76
CA LEU A 216 -6.27 -11.34 -6.61
C LEU A 216 -7.00 -10.70 -7.80
N GLU A 217 -8.00 -9.90 -7.51
CA GLU A 217 -8.67 -9.08 -8.50
C GLU A 217 -7.79 -7.86 -8.83
N VAL A 218 -7.12 -7.88 -9.95
CA VAL A 218 -6.28 -6.79 -10.44
C VAL A 218 -6.78 -6.36 -11.81
N ALA A 219 -7.38 -5.17 -11.87
CA ALA A 219 -7.85 -4.59 -13.12
C ALA A 219 -6.71 -4.38 -14.13
N PRO A 220 -6.96 -4.42 -15.45
CA PRO A 220 -5.99 -4.01 -16.46
C PRO A 220 -5.46 -2.60 -16.16
N ALA A 221 -4.19 -2.34 -16.47
CA ALA A 221 -3.61 -1.01 -16.25
C ALA A 221 -4.28 0.01 -17.18
N ASP A 222 -4.81 1.08 -16.60
CA ASP A 222 -5.43 2.17 -17.36
C ASP A 222 -4.34 3.17 -17.78
N PRO A 223 -4.18 3.44 -19.08
CA PRO A 223 -3.24 4.46 -19.57
C PRO A 223 -3.50 5.86 -18.97
N GLU A 224 -4.75 6.22 -18.70
CA GLU A 224 -5.09 7.54 -18.14
C GLU A 224 -4.45 7.79 -16.76
N SER A 225 -4.22 6.75 -15.97
CA SER A 225 -3.62 6.87 -14.66
C SER A 225 -2.16 7.36 -14.67
N TYR A 226 -1.43 7.16 -15.77
CA TYR A 226 -0.04 7.60 -15.92
C TYR A 226 0.09 9.07 -16.35
N VAL A 227 -0.97 9.66 -16.96
CA VAL A 227 -0.93 11.01 -17.55
C VAL A 227 -0.54 12.09 -16.55
N PRO A 228 -1.12 12.18 -15.32
CA PRO A 228 -0.78 13.24 -14.37
C PRO A 228 0.69 13.24 -13.99
N ARG A 229 1.25 12.05 -13.81
CA ARG A 229 2.66 11.88 -13.44
C ARG A 229 3.59 12.34 -14.58
N PHE A 230 3.29 11.95 -15.81
CA PHE A 230 4.11 12.34 -16.98
C PHE A 230 3.97 13.84 -17.26
N ALA A 231 2.75 14.38 -17.20
CA ALA A 231 2.52 15.81 -17.38
C ALA A 231 3.26 16.65 -16.32
N SER A 232 3.19 16.26 -15.06
CA SER A 232 3.92 16.91 -13.96
C SER A 232 5.44 16.82 -14.14
N ALA A 233 5.97 15.67 -14.52
CA ALA A 233 7.41 15.48 -14.73
C ALA A 233 7.96 16.29 -15.92
N LEU A 234 7.13 16.52 -16.94
CA LEU A 234 7.46 17.33 -18.12
C LEU A 234 7.13 18.83 -17.94
N GLY A 235 6.50 19.21 -16.83
CA GLY A 235 6.10 20.60 -16.56
C GLY A 235 5.01 21.13 -17.50
N LEU A 236 4.12 20.25 -17.98
CA LEU A 236 3.02 20.60 -18.86
C LEU A 236 1.84 21.20 -18.08
N SER A 237 1.03 22.01 -18.78
CA SER A 237 -0.17 22.63 -18.21
C SER A 237 -1.30 21.63 -17.96
N ASP A 238 -2.26 22.04 -17.12
CA ASP A 238 -3.49 21.28 -16.89
C ASP A 238 -4.32 21.12 -18.18
N GLU A 239 -4.18 22.04 -19.14
CA GLU A 239 -4.84 21.97 -20.45
C GLU A 239 -4.28 20.80 -21.26
N ALA A 240 -2.95 20.67 -21.34
CA ALA A 240 -2.29 19.56 -21.99
C ALA A 240 -2.62 18.22 -21.32
N GLU A 241 -2.64 18.19 -19.98
CA GLU A 241 -3.04 16.98 -19.23
C GLU A 241 -4.47 16.55 -19.57
N ASN A 242 -5.41 17.48 -19.52
CA ASN A 242 -6.82 17.21 -19.86
C ASN A 242 -6.99 16.79 -21.32
N ARG A 243 -6.20 17.35 -22.22
CA ARG A 243 -6.19 16.98 -23.64
C ARG A 243 -5.67 15.55 -23.83
N ALA A 244 -4.58 15.19 -23.15
CA ALA A 244 -4.04 13.83 -23.18
C ALA A 244 -5.05 12.79 -22.68
N ARG A 245 -5.74 13.07 -21.59
CA ARG A 245 -6.81 12.19 -21.09
C ARG A 245 -7.95 12.02 -22.10
N ARG A 246 -8.33 13.08 -22.78
CA ARG A 246 -9.37 13.04 -23.82
C ARG A 246 -8.94 12.17 -25.00
N LEU A 247 -7.71 12.32 -25.48
CA LEU A 247 -7.15 11.47 -26.54
C LEU A 247 -7.19 9.98 -26.17
N LEU A 248 -6.85 9.66 -24.92
CA LEU A 248 -6.89 8.27 -24.44
C LEU A 248 -8.31 7.70 -24.34
N ARG A 249 -9.29 8.51 -23.92
CA ARG A 249 -10.70 8.08 -23.90
C ARG A 249 -11.21 7.80 -25.29
N ASN A 250 -10.95 8.69 -26.23
CA ASN A 250 -11.33 8.52 -27.63
C ASN A 250 -10.71 7.23 -28.23
N ALA A 251 -9.40 7.00 -27.95
CA ALA A 251 -8.72 5.78 -28.38
C ALA A 251 -9.28 4.51 -27.71
N LYS A 252 -9.79 4.63 -26.49
CA LYS A 252 -10.41 3.54 -25.75
C LYS A 252 -11.77 3.18 -26.33
N GLU A 253 -12.59 4.17 -26.68
CA GLU A 253 -13.90 3.99 -27.33
C GLU A 253 -13.78 3.33 -28.71
N GLN A 254 -12.74 3.68 -29.47
CA GLN A 254 -12.46 3.06 -30.76
C GLN A 254 -11.71 1.72 -30.70
N GLY A 255 -11.32 1.28 -29.49
CA GLY A 255 -10.58 0.03 -29.32
C GLY A 255 -9.11 0.07 -29.75
N VAL A 256 -8.58 1.24 -30.10
CA VAL A 256 -7.18 1.45 -30.54
C VAL A 256 -6.16 1.11 -29.44
N HIS A 257 -6.58 1.13 -28.17
CA HIS A 257 -5.74 0.80 -27.01
C HIS A 257 -5.44 -0.70 -26.87
N SER A 258 -6.22 -1.55 -27.53
CA SER A 258 -6.11 -3.02 -27.35
C SER A 258 -4.77 -3.56 -27.84
N GLY A 259 -4.15 -4.45 -27.01
CA GLY A 259 -2.87 -5.07 -27.33
C GLY A 259 -1.64 -4.16 -27.22
N LYS A 260 -1.80 -2.92 -26.73
CA LYS A 260 -0.72 -1.94 -26.62
C LYS A 260 -0.31 -1.73 -25.15
N SER A 261 0.96 -1.30 -24.95
CA SER A 261 1.45 -0.96 -23.63
C SER A 261 0.72 0.26 -23.08
N PRO A 262 0.13 0.20 -21.88
CA PRO A 262 -0.54 1.36 -21.27
C PRO A 262 0.38 2.56 -21.07
N VAL A 263 1.64 2.29 -20.66
CA VAL A 263 2.66 3.32 -20.47
C VAL A 263 3.00 4.00 -21.80
N GLY A 264 3.16 3.20 -22.88
CA GLY A 264 3.43 3.71 -24.21
C GLY A 264 2.31 4.56 -24.79
N LEU A 265 1.04 4.17 -24.55
CA LEU A 265 -0.11 4.96 -24.94
C LEU A 265 -0.20 6.27 -24.14
N ALA A 266 0.04 6.24 -22.84
CA ALA A 266 0.05 7.43 -22.01
C ALA A 266 1.13 8.42 -22.42
N ALA A 267 2.37 7.93 -22.66
CA ALA A 267 3.48 8.75 -23.14
C ALA A 267 3.18 9.41 -24.48
N ALA A 268 2.64 8.63 -25.42
CA ALA A 268 2.24 9.14 -26.74
C ALA A 268 1.10 10.17 -26.65
N ALA A 269 0.13 9.95 -25.79
CA ALA A 269 -0.98 10.87 -25.57
C ALA A 269 -0.52 12.21 -24.97
N VAL A 270 0.40 12.16 -24.00
CA VAL A 270 1.01 13.37 -23.42
C VAL A 270 1.81 14.14 -24.46
N TYR A 271 2.59 13.45 -25.31
CA TYR A 271 3.31 14.08 -26.42
C TYR A 271 2.37 14.72 -27.44
N ALA A 272 1.33 13.98 -27.86
CA ALA A 272 0.32 14.50 -28.80
C ALA A 272 -0.42 15.72 -28.23
N ALA A 273 -0.80 15.68 -26.96
CA ALA A 273 -1.45 16.80 -26.28
C ALA A 273 -0.55 18.03 -26.23
N ALA A 274 0.72 17.88 -25.87
CA ALA A 274 1.69 18.98 -25.86
C ALA A 274 1.85 19.62 -27.23
N LEU A 275 1.84 18.84 -28.33
CA LEU A 275 1.84 19.36 -29.68
C LEU A 275 0.57 20.16 -29.99
N LEU A 276 -0.61 19.68 -29.59
CA LEU A 276 -1.90 20.32 -29.84
C LEU A 276 -2.10 21.61 -29.02
N THR A 277 -1.47 21.71 -27.85
CA THR A 277 -1.49 22.90 -26.98
C THR A 277 -0.31 23.85 -27.26
N ASN A 278 0.51 23.57 -28.27
CA ASN A 278 1.72 24.33 -28.62
C ASN A 278 2.76 24.43 -27.46
N GLU A 279 2.79 23.44 -26.59
CA GLU A 279 3.80 23.36 -25.55
C GLU A 279 5.07 22.68 -26.06
N LYS A 280 6.24 23.21 -25.65
CA LYS A 280 7.53 22.73 -26.14
C LYS A 280 7.95 21.46 -25.40
N THR A 281 7.67 20.30 -25.99
CA THR A 281 8.10 19.00 -25.48
C THR A 281 8.73 18.20 -26.62
N THR A 282 9.85 17.52 -26.35
CA THR A 282 10.52 16.67 -27.34
C THR A 282 10.19 15.19 -27.11
N GLN A 283 10.26 14.37 -28.18
CA GLN A 283 10.09 12.91 -28.04
C GLN A 283 11.14 12.31 -27.10
N ALA A 284 12.36 12.83 -27.11
CA ALA A 284 13.42 12.41 -26.19
C ALA A 284 13.06 12.70 -24.73
N ALA A 285 12.56 13.90 -24.40
CA ALA A 285 12.16 14.22 -23.03
C ALA A 285 11.03 13.31 -22.53
N VAL A 286 10.06 13.00 -23.39
CA VAL A 286 8.99 12.05 -23.02
C VAL A 286 9.52 10.61 -22.91
N SER A 287 10.46 10.22 -23.77
CA SER A 287 11.16 8.93 -23.73
C SER A 287 11.87 8.73 -22.39
N ASP A 288 12.61 9.74 -21.93
CA ASP A 288 13.35 9.72 -20.66
C ASP A 288 12.40 9.62 -19.43
N VAL A 289 11.27 10.31 -19.45
CA VAL A 289 10.31 10.31 -18.35
C VAL A 289 9.50 9.01 -18.28
N ALA A 290 9.13 8.46 -19.44
CA ALA A 290 8.27 7.28 -19.52
C ALA A 290 9.04 5.95 -19.61
N ASP A 291 10.36 6.00 -19.80
CA ASP A 291 11.24 4.85 -20.09
C ASP A 291 10.73 4.03 -21.28
N ILE A 292 10.43 4.73 -22.39
CA ILE A 292 9.89 4.13 -23.61
C ILE A 292 10.62 4.68 -24.83
N SER A 293 10.94 3.84 -25.80
CA SER A 293 11.62 4.28 -27.01
C SER A 293 10.84 5.34 -27.79
N GLU A 294 11.57 6.34 -28.32
CA GLU A 294 11.00 7.40 -29.17
C GLU A 294 10.22 6.84 -30.37
N VAL A 295 10.65 5.70 -30.92
CA VAL A 295 9.95 5.04 -32.04
C VAL A 295 8.55 4.58 -31.61
N THR A 296 8.42 4.05 -30.39
CA THR A 296 7.12 3.65 -29.85
C THR A 296 6.23 4.86 -29.66
N ILE A 297 6.76 5.95 -29.09
CA ILE A 297 6.03 7.20 -28.91
C ILE A 297 5.55 7.72 -30.28
N ARG A 298 6.44 7.75 -31.28
CA ARG A 298 6.12 8.20 -32.64
C ARG A 298 5.00 7.39 -33.30
N ASN A 299 5.06 6.10 -33.25
CA ASN A 299 4.03 5.25 -33.84
C ASN A 299 2.69 5.41 -33.14
N ARG A 300 2.69 5.52 -31.81
CA ARG A 300 1.44 5.60 -31.03
C ARG A 300 0.77 6.97 -31.08
N TYR A 301 1.53 8.09 -31.14
CA TYR A 301 0.88 9.40 -31.23
C TYR A 301 0.21 9.60 -32.59
N HIS A 302 0.74 9.07 -33.70
CA HIS A 302 0.07 9.09 -34.98
C HIS A 302 -1.27 8.36 -34.95
N GLU A 303 -1.28 7.13 -34.40
CA GLU A 303 -2.52 6.36 -34.25
C GLU A 303 -3.57 7.08 -33.36
N LEU A 304 -3.13 7.79 -32.32
CA LEU A 304 -4.04 8.57 -31.45
C LEU A 304 -4.62 9.78 -32.17
N LEU A 305 -3.84 10.47 -32.99
CA LEU A 305 -4.31 11.59 -33.77
C LEU A 305 -5.25 11.16 -34.92
N GLU A 306 -4.98 10.06 -35.58
CA GLU A 306 -5.87 9.45 -36.58
C GLU A 306 -7.24 9.11 -35.96
N ALA A 307 -7.21 8.45 -34.78
CA ALA A 307 -8.42 8.13 -34.04
C ALA A 307 -9.24 9.37 -33.63
N GLU A 308 -8.60 10.48 -33.33
CA GLU A 308 -9.30 11.74 -33.05
C GLU A 308 -9.91 12.36 -34.30
N GLN A 309 -9.23 12.29 -35.45
CA GLN A 309 -9.75 12.81 -36.73
C GLN A 309 -10.97 12.00 -37.19
N ASP A 310 -10.97 10.71 -37.05
CA ASP A 310 -12.10 9.85 -37.41
C ASP A 310 -13.35 10.19 -36.58
N LEU A 311 -13.22 10.52 -35.30
CA LEU A 311 -14.33 11.01 -34.47
C LEU A 311 -14.83 12.40 -34.89
N ALA A 312 -13.97 13.27 -35.40
CA ALA A 312 -14.35 14.61 -35.83
C ALA A 312 -15.08 14.60 -37.19
N THR A 313 -14.95 13.50 -37.95
CA THR A 313 -15.57 13.32 -39.28
C THR A 313 -16.82 12.45 -39.26
N ALA A 314 -17.09 11.75 -38.17
CA ALA A 314 -18.28 10.93 -37.95
C ALA A 314 -19.41 11.72 -37.27
#